data_044af4f5fa35f199a4363560d206eab2
#
_entry.id   044af4f5fa35f199a4363560d206eab2
#
_cell.length_a   1.000
_cell.length_b   1.000
_cell.length_c   1.000
_cell.angle_alpha   90.00
_cell.angle_beta   90.00
_cell.angle_gamma   90.00
#
_symmetry.space_group_name_H-M   'P 1'
#
loop_
_entity.id
_entity.type
_entity.pdbx_description
1 polymer ?
#
loop_
_entity_poly.entity_id
_entity_poly.type
_entity_poly.pdbx_seq_one_letter_code
_entity_poly.pdbx_strand_id
1 'polypeptide(L)'
;IKNTLTENKVITLSKNFNIPIVSSAGHGDVIPFNYDLYAGQMGPRGNKVASSLVKNADLILALGTRLGFNSTFYSYDNISESAKIVQIDIDPVAIGRYFPIEIGINNDVKIFLENFAFSIQNKVNKNNFKKWVDSFLIDKHLYYKKRDENADVDSKLIQPSGLFKELRNIMPKNSSVTLDAGTLCLQATDEFNFFEPRSLFTPLDFGLVGFSFAAGLGVKLAKPESHVFSLMGDGGFGMTVSELSTAVHHKINTITIVMNNKSWGAEKAYQRDFYDKRYIGADINSPPFHKLAEIYGAKGYHVTELVNLKAAVSDALICNKPAVINVEVDPDALYSFRKDSFKHRSK
;
A
#
# COMPACT_ATOMS: atom_id res chain seq x y z
N ILE A 1 2.04 -2.19 -15.91
CA ILE A 1 3.31 -2.83 -15.48
C ILE A 1 3.00 -4.16 -14.80
N LYS A 2 2.23 -4.16 -13.73
CA LYS A 2 1.92 -5.33 -12.92
C LYS A 2 1.29 -6.49 -13.73
N ASN A 3 0.39 -6.19 -14.65
CA ASN A 3 -0.29 -7.20 -15.47
C ASN A 3 0.57 -7.71 -16.64
N THR A 4 1.52 -6.91 -17.11
CA THR A 4 2.34 -7.20 -18.30
C THR A 4 3.71 -7.77 -17.96
N LEU A 5 4.03 -7.96 -16.67
CA LEU A 5 5.34 -8.48 -16.20
C LEU A 5 6.52 -7.65 -16.72
N THR A 6 6.40 -6.33 -16.63
CA THR A 6 7.38 -5.39 -17.19
C THR A 6 8.22 -4.67 -16.14
N GLU A 7 8.14 -5.06 -14.88
CA GLU A 7 8.90 -4.48 -13.78
C GLU A 7 10.40 -4.41 -14.07
N ASN A 8 10.99 -5.48 -14.57
CA ASN A 8 12.42 -5.52 -14.93
C ASN A 8 12.78 -4.54 -16.05
N LYS A 9 11.87 -4.32 -17.01
CA LYS A 9 12.09 -3.35 -18.09
C LYS A 9 12.04 -1.92 -17.56
N VAL A 10 11.14 -1.63 -16.64
CA VAL A 10 11.05 -0.32 -15.96
C VAL A 10 12.31 -0.08 -15.11
N ILE A 11 12.76 -1.07 -14.35
CA ILE A 11 14.01 -1.00 -13.57
C ILE A 11 15.21 -0.77 -14.50
N THR A 12 15.28 -1.48 -15.62
CA THR A 12 16.35 -1.29 -16.61
C THR A 12 16.35 0.12 -17.20
N LEU A 13 15.17 0.64 -17.56
CA LEU A 13 15.01 2.02 -18.02
C LEU A 13 15.50 3.01 -16.94
N SER A 14 15.01 2.86 -15.72
CA SER A 14 15.41 3.68 -14.58
C SER A 14 16.93 3.69 -14.35
N LYS A 15 17.57 2.52 -14.36
CA LYS A 15 19.03 2.38 -14.22
C LYS A 15 19.79 3.04 -15.38
N ASN A 16 19.32 2.85 -16.61
CA ASN A 16 20.01 3.34 -17.79
C ASN A 16 20.01 4.86 -17.90
N PHE A 17 18.95 5.50 -17.40
CA PHE A 17 18.77 6.94 -17.49
C PHE A 17 18.86 7.66 -16.15
N ASN A 18 19.10 6.92 -15.05
CA ASN A 18 19.16 7.45 -13.69
C ASN A 18 17.88 8.23 -13.34
N ILE A 19 16.72 7.60 -13.54
CA ILE A 19 15.39 8.21 -13.31
C ILE A 19 14.71 7.52 -12.15
N PRO A 20 14.26 8.24 -11.10
CA PRO A 20 13.47 7.68 -10.02
C PRO A 20 12.13 7.12 -10.49
N ILE A 21 11.66 6.07 -9.79
CA ILE A 21 10.37 5.44 -10.03
C ILE A 21 9.44 5.74 -8.86
N VAL A 22 8.20 6.09 -9.19
CA VAL A 22 7.10 6.27 -8.25
C VAL A 22 5.97 5.36 -8.69
N SER A 23 5.31 4.67 -7.76
CA SER A 23 4.08 3.92 -8.08
C SER A 23 2.83 4.69 -7.68
N SER A 24 1.73 4.40 -8.39
CA SER A 24 0.41 4.85 -7.98
C SER A 24 0.00 4.22 -6.64
N ALA A 25 -0.84 4.90 -5.89
CA ALA A 25 -1.39 4.37 -4.64
C ALA A 25 -2.07 3.00 -4.87
N GLY A 26 -1.83 2.05 -3.97
CA GLY A 26 -2.33 0.67 -4.07
C GLY A 26 -1.46 -0.26 -4.93
N HIS A 27 -0.34 0.23 -5.45
CA HIS A 27 0.57 -0.52 -6.32
C HIS A 27 2.02 -0.52 -5.81
N GLY A 28 2.19 -0.67 -4.48
CA GLY A 28 3.50 -0.67 -3.83
C GLY A 28 4.39 -1.87 -4.17
N ASP A 29 3.82 -2.87 -4.81
CA ASP A 29 4.48 -4.11 -5.22
C ASP A 29 4.95 -4.14 -6.69
N VAL A 30 4.80 -3.04 -7.44
CA VAL A 30 5.23 -3.01 -8.86
C VAL A 30 6.74 -2.97 -9.03
N ILE A 31 7.44 -2.44 -8.04
CA ILE A 31 8.91 -2.38 -7.97
C ILE A 31 9.33 -2.87 -6.59
N PRO A 32 10.32 -3.76 -6.48
CA PRO A 32 10.84 -4.19 -5.18
C PRO A 32 11.29 -2.99 -4.33
N PHE A 33 10.86 -2.97 -3.07
CA PHE A 33 11.14 -1.86 -2.15
C PHE A 33 12.63 -1.53 -1.99
N ASN A 34 13.48 -2.54 -2.08
CA ASN A 34 14.94 -2.41 -1.96
C ASN A 34 15.63 -1.89 -3.22
N TYR A 35 14.88 -1.49 -4.25
CA TYR A 35 15.47 -0.81 -5.41
C TYR A 35 15.74 0.66 -5.07
N ASP A 36 17.00 1.11 -5.19
CA ASP A 36 17.42 2.43 -4.71
C ASP A 36 16.64 3.59 -5.32
N LEU A 37 16.36 3.53 -6.63
CA LEU A 37 15.63 4.58 -7.33
C LEU A 37 14.10 4.47 -7.21
N TYR A 38 13.57 3.51 -6.45
CA TYR A 38 12.16 3.43 -6.14
C TYR A 38 11.82 4.32 -4.93
N ALA A 39 10.97 5.31 -5.14
CA ALA A 39 10.58 6.26 -4.11
C ALA A 39 9.39 5.80 -3.24
N GLY A 40 8.67 4.77 -3.69
CA GLY A 40 7.44 4.29 -3.04
C GLY A 40 6.17 4.75 -3.74
N GLN A 41 5.05 4.66 -3.02
CA GLN A 41 3.73 4.99 -3.53
C GLN A 41 3.42 6.49 -3.34
N MET A 42 2.98 7.15 -4.41
CA MET A 42 2.54 8.55 -4.36
C MET A 42 1.09 8.67 -3.86
N GLY A 43 0.70 9.89 -3.61
CA GLY A 43 -0.69 10.26 -3.34
C GLY A 43 -0.93 10.69 -1.90
N PRO A 44 -2.16 11.12 -1.60
CA PRO A 44 -2.54 11.62 -0.28
C PRO A 44 -2.41 10.59 0.86
N ARG A 45 -2.32 9.32 0.49
CA ARG A 45 -2.13 8.17 1.38
C ARG A 45 -0.76 7.53 1.22
N GLY A 46 0.02 7.98 0.24
CA GLY A 46 1.38 7.52 0.00
C GLY A 46 2.43 8.33 0.75
N ASN A 47 3.69 8.01 0.53
CA ASN A 47 4.76 8.69 1.23
C ASN A 47 5.06 10.09 0.63
N LYS A 48 5.63 10.92 1.49
CA LYS A 48 5.94 12.31 1.15
C LYS A 48 7.03 12.43 0.08
N VAL A 49 8.01 11.52 0.08
CA VAL A 49 9.13 11.57 -0.86
C VAL A 49 8.65 11.28 -2.28
N ALA A 50 7.89 10.20 -2.47
CA ALA A 50 7.30 9.85 -3.76
C ALA A 50 6.39 10.98 -4.29
N SER A 51 5.57 11.56 -3.42
CA SER A 51 4.67 12.64 -3.79
C SER A 51 5.43 13.94 -4.12
N SER A 52 6.52 14.23 -3.40
CA SER A 52 7.38 15.37 -3.67
C SER A 52 8.08 15.26 -5.03
N LEU A 53 8.55 14.07 -5.40
CA LEU A 53 9.14 13.83 -6.72
C LEU A 53 8.17 14.17 -7.84
N VAL A 54 6.93 13.69 -7.76
CA VAL A 54 5.90 13.94 -8.79
C VAL A 54 5.49 15.41 -8.81
N LYS A 55 5.41 16.05 -7.62
CA LYS A 55 5.06 17.48 -7.50
C LYS A 55 6.13 18.41 -8.07
N ASN A 56 7.39 18.01 -8.05
CA ASN A 56 8.52 18.81 -8.51
C ASN A 56 9.11 18.33 -9.85
N ALA A 57 8.47 17.40 -10.53
CA ALA A 57 8.89 16.92 -11.84
C ALA A 57 8.60 17.97 -12.92
N ASP A 58 9.48 18.09 -13.88
CA ASP A 58 9.29 18.83 -15.14
C ASP A 58 8.77 17.93 -16.27
N LEU A 59 9.04 16.63 -16.17
CA LEU A 59 8.55 15.59 -17.08
C LEU A 59 8.08 14.37 -16.30
N ILE A 60 6.89 13.87 -16.62
CA ILE A 60 6.32 12.65 -16.04
C ILE A 60 6.07 11.63 -17.15
N LEU A 61 6.73 10.49 -17.05
CA LEU A 61 6.43 9.33 -17.90
C LEU A 61 5.43 8.43 -17.16
N ALA A 62 4.17 8.54 -17.50
CA ALA A 62 3.06 7.81 -16.89
C ALA A 62 2.81 6.47 -17.60
N LEU A 63 3.24 5.37 -16.99
CA LEU A 63 3.21 4.02 -17.55
C LEU A 63 2.06 3.20 -17.00
N GLY A 64 0.97 3.03 -17.76
CA GLY A 64 -0.20 2.25 -17.38
C GLY A 64 -0.87 2.78 -16.12
N THR A 65 -0.97 4.09 -16.01
CA THR A 65 -1.65 4.78 -14.91
C THR A 65 -2.51 5.91 -15.44
N ARG A 66 -3.76 5.95 -14.99
CA ARG A 66 -4.69 7.03 -15.32
C ARG A 66 -4.52 8.29 -14.48
N LEU A 67 -3.54 8.33 -13.55
CA LEU A 67 -3.32 9.42 -12.60
C LEU A 67 -4.61 9.75 -11.81
N GLY A 68 -5.29 8.70 -11.34
CA GLY A 68 -6.63 8.78 -10.74
C GLY A 68 -6.65 9.35 -9.33
N PHE A 69 -7.85 9.34 -8.72
CA PHE A 69 -8.15 9.97 -7.43
C PHE A 69 -7.18 9.59 -6.32
N ASN A 70 -6.93 8.30 -6.11
CA ASN A 70 -6.08 7.83 -5.00
C ASN A 70 -4.60 8.23 -5.14
N SER A 71 -4.16 8.64 -6.33
CA SER A 71 -2.79 9.13 -6.56
C SER A 71 -2.71 10.66 -6.53
N THR A 72 -3.74 11.37 -6.99
CA THR A 72 -3.65 12.81 -7.26
C THR A 72 -4.74 13.65 -6.62
N PHE A 73 -5.84 13.06 -6.10
CA PHE A 73 -7.08 13.77 -5.75
C PHE A 73 -7.62 14.68 -6.88
N TYR A 74 -7.21 14.40 -8.12
CA TYR A 74 -7.49 15.27 -9.28
C TYR A 74 -7.02 16.70 -9.07
N SER A 75 -5.95 16.91 -8.30
CA SER A 75 -5.48 18.23 -7.87
C SER A 75 -4.00 18.42 -8.16
N TYR A 76 -3.67 19.62 -8.60
CA TYR A 76 -2.30 20.07 -8.75
C TYR A 76 -1.56 20.25 -7.41
N ASP A 77 -2.19 20.04 -6.27
CA ASP A 77 -1.48 19.86 -4.99
C ASP A 77 -0.60 18.61 -4.97
N ASN A 78 -0.97 17.60 -5.75
CA ASN A 78 -0.33 16.26 -5.75
C ASN A 78 0.47 15.95 -7.02
N ILE A 79 0.37 16.78 -8.06
CA ILE A 79 1.11 16.64 -9.32
C ILE A 79 1.57 18.02 -9.79
N SER A 80 2.70 18.11 -10.48
CA SER A 80 3.21 19.38 -11.01
C SER A 80 2.27 19.93 -12.08
N GLU A 81 1.88 21.20 -11.95
CA GLU A 81 1.06 21.90 -12.94
C GLU A 81 1.85 22.22 -14.22
N SER A 82 3.15 22.41 -14.09
CA SER A 82 4.06 22.73 -15.22
C SER A 82 4.69 21.52 -15.87
N ALA A 83 4.49 20.32 -15.32
CA ALA A 83 5.10 19.12 -15.87
C ALA A 83 4.49 18.74 -17.21
N LYS A 84 5.36 18.39 -18.15
CA LYS A 84 4.97 17.69 -19.36
C LYS A 84 4.66 16.23 -19.01
N ILE A 85 3.49 15.75 -19.41
CA ILE A 85 3.08 14.36 -19.14
C ILE A 85 3.09 13.58 -20.45
N VAL A 86 3.88 12.52 -20.51
CA VAL A 86 3.82 11.49 -21.55
C VAL A 86 3.09 10.30 -20.97
N GLN A 87 1.90 10.01 -21.46
CA GLN A 87 1.05 8.95 -20.89
C GLN A 87 0.89 7.79 -21.87
N ILE A 88 1.21 6.61 -21.38
CA ILE A 88 1.06 5.35 -22.12
C ILE A 88 0.02 4.51 -21.41
N ASP A 89 -1.05 4.17 -22.09
CA ASP A 89 -2.07 3.29 -21.56
C ASP A 89 -2.70 2.43 -22.67
N ILE A 90 -3.11 1.22 -22.31
CA ILE A 90 -3.82 0.32 -23.21
C ILE A 90 -5.28 0.76 -23.41
N ASP A 91 -5.84 1.44 -22.41
CA ASP A 91 -7.17 2.04 -22.49
C ASP A 91 -7.08 3.47 -23.03
N PRO A 92 -7.56 3.74 -24.27
CA PRO A 92 -7.52 5.08 -24.83
C PRO A 92 -8.32 6.11 -24.03
N VAL A 93 -9.33 5.68 -23.25
CA VAL A 93 -10.16 6.57 -22.42
C VAL A 93 -9.41 7.05 -21.17
N ALA A 94 -8.38 6.34 -20.75
CA ALA A 94 -7.54 6.74 -19.62
C ALA A 94 -6.58 7.88 -19.97
N ILE A 95 -6.24 8.03 -21.27
CA ILE A 95 -5.24 9.00 -21.75
C ILE A 95 -5.82 10.42 -21.70
N GLY A 96 -5.14 11.33 -20.98
CA GLY A 96 -5.56 12.72 -20.84
C GLY A 96 -6.85 12.95 -20.05
N ARG A 97 -7.35 11.91 -19.35
CA ARG A 97 -8.66 11.96 -18.69
C ARG A 97 -8.75 12.99 -17.56
N TYR A 98 -7.69 13.16 -16.78
CA TYR A 98 -7.71 13.98 -15.56
C TYR A 98 -6.76 15.17 -15.60
N PHE A 99 -5.71 15.09 -16.40
CA PHE A 99 -4.72 16.15 -16.56
C PHE A 99 -4.39 16.36 -18.03
N PRO A 100 -4.09 17.59 -18.46
CA PRO A 100 -3.52 17.84 -19.77
C PRO A 100 -2.25 17.03 -19.98
N ILE A 101 -2.09 16.45 -21.16
CA ILE A 101 -0.91 15.66 -21.52
C ILE A 101 -0.19 16.27 -22.71
N GLU A 102 1.13 16.11 -22.76
CA GLU A 102 1.96 16.52 -23.91
C GLU A 102 1.88 15.46 -25.02
N ILE A 103 2.00 14.17 -24.67
CA ILE A 103 1.96 13.05 -25.60
C ILE A 103 1.13 11.92 -24.99
N GLY A 104 0.12 11.45 -25.72
CA GLY A 104 -0.66 10.26 -25.41
C GLY A 104 -0.31 9.11 -26.35
N ILE A 105 -0.01 7.94 -25.81
CA ILE A 105 0.33 6.74 -26.60
C ILE A 105 -0.61 5.62 -26.20
N ASN A 106 -1.52 5.24 -27.10
CA ASN A 106 -2.38 4.08 -26.89
C ASN A 106 -1.63 2.80 -27.26
N ASN A 107 -1.04 2.15 -26.29
CA ASN A 107 -0.27 0.92 -26.46
C ASN A 107 -0.15 0.14 -25.17
N ASP A 108 0.19 -1.14 -25.26
CA ASP A 108 0.66 -1.93 -24.13
C ASP A 108 2.02 -1.40 -23.65
N VAL A 109 2.15 -1.19 -22.33
CA VAL A 109 3.38 -0.67 -21.72
C VAL A 109 4.59 -1.55 -22.02
N LYS A 110 4.43 -2.87 -22.14
CA LYS A 110 5.52 -3.79 -22.48
C LYS A 110 6.07 -3.49 -23.88
N ILE A 111 5.17 -3.38 -24.86
CA ILE A 111 5.53 -3.09 -26.26
C ILE A 111 6.18 -1.71 -26.36
N PHE A 112 5.59 -0.72 -25.67
CA PHE A 112 6.17 0.62 -25.61
C PHE A 112 7.59 0.60 -25.07
N LEU A 113 7.84 -0.05 -23.92
CA LEU A 113 9.16 -0.08 -23.29
C LEU A 113 10.20 -0.80 -24.16
N GLU A 114 9.82 -1.85 -24.87
CA GLU A 114 10.72 -2.56 -25.82
C GLU A 114 11.19 -1.62 -26.94
N ASN A 115 10.28 -0.93 -27.58
CA ASN A 115 10.58 -0.01 -28.68
C ASN A 115 11.30 1.26 -28.20
N PHE A 116 10.87 1.81 -27.05
CA PHE A 116 11.46 3.02 -26.47
C PHE A 116 12.91 2.81 -26.07
N ALA A 117 13.22 1.72 -25.37
CA ALA A 117 14.58 1.39 -24.95
C ALA A 117 15.54 1.31 -26.14
N PHE A 118 15.10 0.72 -27.25
CA PHE A 118 15.88 0.66 -28.48
C PHE A 118 16.09 2.05 -29.11
N SER A 119 15.06 2.88 -29.15
CA SER A 119 15.09 4.19 -29.83
C SER A 119 15.97 5.22 -29.13
N ILE A 120 16.13 5.12 -27.80
CA ILE A 120 16.89 6.08 -26.98
C ILE A 120 18.29 5.58 -26.62
N GLN A 121 18.67 4.39 -27.06
CA GLN A 121 20.01 3.84 -26.86
C GLN A 121 21.05 4.84 -27.37
N ASN A 122 21.96 5.29 -26.53
CA ASN A 122 23.01 6.28 -26.82
C ASN A 122 22.54 7.77 -26.95
N LYS A 123 21.29 8.11 -26.67
CA LYS A 123 20.78 9.49 -26.81
C LYS A 123 20.71 10.26 -25.47
N VAL A 124 20.83 9.59 -24.33
CA VAL A 124 20.67 10.23 -23.02
C VAL A 124 21.98 10.18 -22.22
N ASN A 125 22.36 11.33 -21.67
CA ASN A 125 23.47 11.43 -20.74
C ASN A 125 22.97 11.22 -19.30
N LYS A 126 23.42 10.15 -18.65
CA LYS A 126 23.08 9.80 -17.26
C LYS A 126 23.39 10.90 -16.24
N ASN A 127 24.37 11.75 -16.55
CA ASN A 127 24.81 12.78 -15.62
C ASN A 127 23.84 13.96 -15.53
N ASN A 128 22.92 14.12 -16.48
CA ASN A 128 21.98 15.25 -16.49
C ASN A 128 21.08 15.30 -15.25
N PHE A 129 20.76 14.15 -14.65
CA PHE A 129 19.85 14.05 -13.50
C PHE A 129 20.57 13.80 -12.18
N LYS A 130 21.91 13.70 -12.19
CA LYS A 130 22.70 13.26 -11.02
C LYS A 130 22.38 14.05 -9.76
N LYS A 131 22.44 15.38 -9.81
CA LYS A 131 22.19 16.24 -8.64
C LYS A 131 20.78 16.06 -8.07
N TRP A 132 19.79 15.95 -8.93
CA TRP A 132 18.40 15.75 -8.54
C TRP A 132 18.22 14.37 -7.88
N VAL A 133 18.80 13.32 -8.45
CA VAL A 133 18.76 11.97 -7.89
C VAL A 133 19.51 11.90 -6.57
N ASP A 134 20.70 12.50 -6.46
CA ASP A 134 21.47 12.54 -5.20
C ASP A 134 20.64 13.21 -4.08
N SER A 135 19.95 14.32 -4.36
CA SER A 135 19.04 14.96 -3.41
C SER A 135 17.88 14.06 -3.01
N PHE A 136 17.25 13.41 -3.99
CA PHE A 136 16.18 12.45 -3.73
C PHE A 136 16.62 11.29 -2.83
N LEU A 137 17.79 10.71 -3.06
CA LEU A 137 18.31 9.61 -2.26
C LEU A 137 18.57 10.02 -0.80
N ILE A 138 19.03 11.24 -0.58
CA ILE A 138 19.18 11.82 0.77
C ILE A 138 17.82 11.95 1.43
N ASP A 139 16.85 12.58 0.76
CA ASP A 139 15.50 12.77 1.28
C ASP A 139 14.81 11.42 1.59
N LYS A 140 14.98 10.44 0.70
CA LYS A 140 14.48 9.07 0.88
C LYS A 140 15.09 8.43 2.14
N HIS A 141 16.41 8.51 2.29
CA HIS A 141 17.10 7.94 3.45
C HIS A 141 16.61 8.57 4.77
N LEU A 142 16.54 9.90 4.83
CA LEU A 142 16.07 10.62 6.02
C LEU A 142 14.62 10.30 6.35
N TYR A 143 13.77 10.19 5.33
CA TYR A 143 12.36 9.84 5.52
C TYR A 143 12.18 8.45 6.12
N TYR A 144 12.82 7.43 5.55
CA TYR A 144 12.71 6.06 6.04
C TYR A 144 13.38 5.87 7.40
N LYS A 145 14.50 6.54 7.65
CA LYS A 145 15.12 6.55 8.99
C LYS A 145 14.14 7.09 10.04
N LYS A 146 13.52 8.23 9.78
CA LYS A 146 12.52 8.80 10.70
C LYS A 146 11.29 7.90 10.87
N ARG A 147 10.82 7.23 9.81
CA ARG A 147 9.73 6.26 9.87
C ARG A 147 10.08 5.10 10.79
N ASP A 148 11.28 4.56 10.65
CA ASP A 148 11.76 3.44 11.46
C ASP A 148 11.95 3.84 12.93
N GLU A 149 12.45 5.04 13.20
CA GLU A 149 12.52 5.61 14.56
C GLU A 149 11.14 5.77 15.20
N ASN A 150 10.14 6.22 14.43
CA ASN A 150 8.76 6.32 14.93
C ASN A 150 8.14 4.94 15.21
N ALA A 151 8.51 3.90 14.45
CA ALA A 151 8.04 2.54 14.67
C ALA A 151 8.66 1.86 15.92
N ASP A 152 9.82 2.33 16.36
CA ASP A 152 10.55 1.82 17.52
C ASP A 152 10.18 2.53 18.84
N VAL A 153 9.19 3.42 18.81
CA VAL A 153 8.74 4.10 20.04
C VAL A 153 8.19 3.08 21.02
N ASP A 154 8.81 3.03 22.21
CA ASP A 154 8.30 2.22 23.33
C ASP A 154 6.95 2.78 23.80
N SER A 155 5.93 1.97 23.70
CA SER A 155 4.56 2.34 24.06
C SER A 155 3.87 1.18 24.75
N LYS A 156 3.09 1.51 25.79
CA LYS A 156 2.27 0.53 26.50
C LYS A 156 1.22 -0.13 25.60
N LEU A 157 0.75 0.60 24.56
CA LEU A 157 -0.21 0.11 23.58
C LEU A 157 0.49 -0.13 22.25
N ILE A 158 0.07 -1.15 21.50
CA ILE A 158 0.66 -1.47 20.20
C ILE A 158 0.40 -0.33 19.23
N GLN A 159 1.45 0.32 18.77
CA GLN A 159 1.38 1.32 17.71
C GLN A 159 1.32 0.63 16.36
N PRO A 160 0.44 1.08 15.43
CA PRO A 160 0.35 0.50 14.08
C PRO A 160 1.68 0.48 13.32
N SER A 161 2.50 1.52 13.44
CA SER A 161 3.83 1.57 12.79
C SER A 161 4.76 0.47 13.28
N GLY A 162 4.80 0.22 14.60
CA GLY A 162 5.56 -0.88 15.19
C GLY A 162 5.04 -2.24 14.74
N LEU A 163 3.72 -2.40 14.67
CA LEU A 163 3.09 -3.62 14.17
C LEU A 163 3.49 -3.90 12.71
N PHE A 164 3.44 -2.91 11.81
CA PHE A 164 3.83 -3.09 10.41
C PHE A 164 5.31 -3.44 10.26
N LYS A 165 6.19 -2.78 11.02
CA LYS A 165 7.63 -3.06 11.01
C LYS A 165 7.89 -4.50 11.46
N GLU A 166 7.35 -4.90 12.62
CA GLU A 166 7.56 -6.24 13.17
C GLU A 166 6.93 -7.32 12.28
N LEU A 167 5.70 -7.11 11.82
CA LEU A 167 5.03 -8.03 10.91
C LEU A 167 5.86 -8.25 9.63
N ARG A 168 6.42 -7.19 9.03
CA ARG A 168 7.25 -7.32 7.84
C ARG A 168 8.55 -8.09 8.09
N ASN A 169 9.12 -7.95 9.28
CA ASN A 169 10.33 -8.70 9.68
C ASN A 169 10.08 -10.20 9.81
N ILE A 170 8.89 -10.57 10.29
CA ILE A 170 8.53 -11.98 10.52
C ILE A 170 8.03 -12.66 9.24
N MET A 171 7.28 -11.95 8.41
CA MET A 171 6.67 -12.50 7.21
C MET A 171 7.71 -12.93 6.17
N PRO A 172 7.57 -14.10 5.52
CA PRO A 172 8.37 -14.46 4.37
C PRO A 172 8.27 -13.37 3.27
N LYS A 173 9.41 -13.04 2.64
CA LYS A 173 9.46 -11.94 1.64
C LYS A 173 8.55 -12.17 0.44
N ASN A 174 8.33 -13.43 0.07
CA ASN A 174 7.48 -13.86 -1.05
C ASN A 174 6.00 -14.04 -0.67
N SER A 175 5.57 -13.59 0.52
CA SER A 175 4.18 -13.65 0.93
C SER A 175 3.30 -12.75 0.08
N SER A 176 2.08 -13.18 -0.17
CA SER A 176 1.02 -12.33 -0.72
C SER A 176 0.27 -11.61 0.40
N VAL A 177 -0.08 -10.35 0.18
CA VAL A 177 -0.78 -9.52 1.15
C VAL A 177 -2.06 -8.97 0.53
N THR A 178 -3.17 -9.15 1.22
CA THR A 178 -4.40 -8.42 0.93
C THR A 178 -4.58 -7.33 1.98
N LEU A 179 -4.81 -6.10 1.54
CA LEU A 179 -5.13 -4.96 2.41
C LEU A 179 -6.61 -4.64 2.32
N ASP A 180 -7.21 -4.30 3.44
CA ASP A 180 -8.56 -3.78 3.48
C ASP A 180 -8.61 -2.27 3.28
N ALA A 181 -9.81 -1.70 3.19
CA ALA A 181 -10.02 -0.26 3.24
C ALA A 181 -9.85 0.29 4.68
N GLY A 182 -9.81 1.60 4.81
CA GLY A 182 -9.74 2.29 6.10
C GLY A 182 -8.33 2.67 6.54
N THR A 183 -8.17 2.95 7.82
CA THR A 183 -6.92 3.46 8.42
C THR A 183 -5.73 2.55 8.16
N LEU A 184 -5.91 1.24 8.26
CA LEU A 184 -4.88 0.25 7.98
C LEU A 184 -4.32 0.39 6.57
N CYS A 185 -5.19 0.47 5.56
CA CYS A 185 -4.78 0.62 4.17
C CYS A 185 -4.05 1.94 3.93
N LEU A 186 -4.53 3.01 4.57
CA LEU A 186 -3.90 4.34 4.49
C LEU A 186 -2.45 4.28 4.97
N GLN A 187 -2.23 3.71 6.14
CA GLN A 187 -0.92 3.65 6.78
C GLN A 187 -0.01 2.62 6.11
N ALA A 188 -0.54 1.43 5.78
CA ALA A 188 0.21 0.39 5.09
C ALA A 188 0.68 0.81 3.69
N THR A 189 -0.02 1.74 3.02
CA THR A 189 0.41 2.29 1.73
C THR A 189 1.77 2.98 1.84
N ASP A 190 2.08 3.59 2.97
CA ASP A 190 3.37 4.22 3.23
C ASP A 190 4.36 3.29 3.96
N GLU A 191 3.89 2.57 4.98
CA GLU A 191 4.76 1.91 5.95
C GLU A 191 5.06 0.44 5.65
N PHE A 192 4.23 -0.24 4.84
CA PHE A 192 4.43 -1.65 4.55
C PHE A 192 5.21 -1.87 3.25
N ASN A 193 6.32 -2.61 3.33
CA ASN A 193 7.26 -2.80 2.24
C ASN A 193 6.96 -4.10 1.46
N PHE A 194 7.02 -4.03 0.12
CA PHE A 194 6.82 -5.17 -0.78
C PHE A 194 8.10 -5.44 -1.55
N PHE A 195 8.46 -6.73 -1.69
CA PHE A 195 9.71 -7.15 -2.33
C PHE A 195 9.48 -7.93 -3.62
N GLU A 196 8.29 -8.48 -3.78
CA GLU A 196 7.91 -9.29 -4.93
C GLU A 196 6.76 -8.64 -5.71
N PRO A 197 6.84 -8.64 -7.04
CA PRO A 197 5.74 -8.16 -7.87
C PRO A 197 4.49 -9.02 -7.68
N ARG A 198 3.31 -8.40 -7.83
CA ARG A 198 2.01 -9.09 -7.71
C ARG A 198 1.81 -9.79 -6.38
N SER A 199 2.32 -9.17 -5.32
CA SER A 199 2.17 -9.63 -3.93
C SER A 199 1.18 -8.79 -3.13
N LEU A 200 0.70 -7.66 -3.66
CA LEU A 200 -0.27 -6.77 -3.02
C LEU A 200 -1.61 -6.78 -3.76
N PHE A 201 -2.69 -6.97 -3.00
CA PHE A 201 -4.07 -6.89 -3.47
C PHE A 201 -4.85 -5.96 -2.55
N THR A 202 -5.49 -4.93 -3.09
CA THR A 202 -6.19 -3.91 -2.31
C THR A 202 -7.38 -3.36 -3.08
N PRO A 203 -8.50 -3.00 -2.41
CA PRO A 203 -9.68 -2.41 -3.03
C PRO A 203 -9.54 -0.90 -3.20
N LEU A 204 -8.33 -0.35 -3.23
CA LEU A 204 -8.06 1.07 -3.03
C LEU A 204 -8.84 1.98 -3.99
N ASP A 205 -9.07 1.54 -5.22
CA ASP A 205 -9.82 2.34 -6.21
C ASP A 205 -11.29 2.57 -5.82
N PHE A 206 -11.93 1.59 -5.17
CA PHE A 206 -13.31 1.68 -4.71
C PHE A 206 -13.43 1.94 -3.20
N GLY A 207 -12.47 1.48 -2.41
CA GLY A 207 -12.47 1.63 -0.95
C GLY A 207 -13.42 0.67 -0.23
N LEU A 208 -13.57 -0.57 -0.75
CA LEU A 208 -14.47 -1.57 -0.20
C LEU A 208 -13.94 -2.12 1.12
N VAL A 209 -14.69 -1.88 2.20
CA VAL A 209 -14.43 -2.43 3.54
C VAL A 209 -14.86 -3.91 3.57
N GLY A 210 -14.07 -4.76 4.23
CA GLY A 210 -14.28 -6.22 4.26
C GLY A 210 -13.67 -6.98 3.10
N PHE A 211 -13.02 -6.30 2.15
CA PHE A 211 -12.39 -6.91 0.98
C PHE A 211 -11.28 -7.91 1.34
N SER A 212 -10.44 -7.56 2.32
CA SER A 212 -9.14 -8.21 2.50
C SER A 212 -9.27 -9.70 2.81
N PHE A 213 -10.15 -10.11 3.72
CA PHE A 213 -10.30 -11.52 4.10
C PHE A 213 -10.79 -12.38 2.94
N ALA A 214 -11.91 -12.00 2.32
CA ALA A 214 -12.48 -12.75 1.20
C ALA A 214 -11.50 -12.80 0.00
N ALA A 215 -10.87 -11.69 -0.33
CA ALA A 215 -9.84 -11.65 -1.38
C ALA A 215 -8.63 -12.53 -1.04
N GLY A 216 -8.23 -12.58 0.24
CA GLY A 216 -7.16 -13.46 0.73
C GLY A 216 -7.44 -14.93 0.47
N LEU A 217 -8.67 -15.37 0.67
CA LEU A 217 -9.08 -16.74 0.33
C LEU A 217 -8.90 -17.02 -1.17
N GLY A 218 -9.34 -16.08 -2.04
CA GLY A 218 -9.15 -16.18 -3.48
C GLY A 218 -7.67 -16.19 -3.90
N VAL A 219 -6.84 -15.34 -3.27
CA VAL A 219 -5.39 -15.33 -3.52
C VAL A 219 -4.74 -16.64 -3.12
N LYS A 220 -5.13 -17.22 -1.98
CA LYS A 220 -4.60 -18.52 -1.54
C LYS A 220 -4.96 -19.66 -2.50
N LEU A 221 -6.17 -19.66 -3.05
CA LEU A 221 -6.58 -20.64 -4.08
C LEU A 221 -5.80 -20.46 -5.38
N ALA A 222 -5.54 -19.22 -5.80
CA ALA A 222 -4.79 -18.90 -7.02
C ALA A 222 -3.27 -19.12 -6.87
N LYS A 223 -2.75 -19.05 -5.64
CA LYS A 223 -1.33 -19.20 -5.29
C LYS A 223 -1.18 -20.15 -4.09
N PRO A 224 -1.45 -21.46 -4.25
CA PRO A 224 -1.51 -22.40 -3.14
C PRO A 224 -0.21 -22.51 -2.33
N GLU A 225 0.95 -22.29 -2.96
CA GLU A 225 2.26 -22.34 -2.31
C GLU A 225 2.64 -21.04 -1.57
N SER A 226 1.90 -19.95 -1.78
CA SER A 226 2.19 -18.67 -1.13
C SER A 226 1.60 -18.62 0.27
N HIS A 227 2.32 -18.04 1.22
CA HIS A 227 1.72 -17.56 2.45
C HIS A 227 0.90 -16.31 2.15
N VAL A 228 -0.37 -16.31 2.55
CA VAL A 228 -1.29 -15.20 2.31
C VAL A 228 -1.68 -14.56 3.63
N PHE A 229 -1.37 -13.26 3.75
CA PHE A 229 -1.70 -12.44 4.90
C PHE A 229 -2.81 -11.47 4.52
N SER A 230 -3.93 -11.53 5.24
CA SER A 230 -5.04 -10.59 5.11
C SER A 230 -4.93 -9.55 6.23
N LEU A 231 -4.62 -8.29 5.88
CA LEU A 231 -4.46 -7.20 6.85
C LEU A 231 -5.72 -6.34 6.84
N MET A 232 -6.38 -6.19 7.98
CA MET A 232 -7.64 -5.46 8.07
C MET A 232 -7.94 -4.93 9.46
N GLY A 233 -8.82 -3.95 9.53
CA GLY A 233 -9.38 -3.46 10.79
C GLY A 233 -10.48 -4.38 11.32
N ASP A 234 -10.80 -4.22 12.60
CA ASP A 234 -11.85 -4.96 13.28
C ASP A 234 -13.23 -4.74 12.67
N GLY A 235 -13.57 -3.51 12.27
CA GLY A 235 -14.82 -3.22 11.57
C GLY A 235 -14.93 -3.95 10.24
N GLY A 236 -13.86 -3.97 9.45
CA GLY A 236 -13.82 -4.68 8.17
C GLY A 236 -13.93 -6.19 8.33
N PHE A 237 -13.20 -6.76 9.30
CA PHE A 237 -13.29 -8.19 9.57
C PHE A 237 -14.68 -8.60 10.06
N GLY A 238 -15.32 -7.77 10.91
CA GLY A 238 -16.68 -8.00 11.36
C GLY A 238 -17.70 -8.13 10.24
N MET A 239 -17.50 -7.45 9.10
CA MET A 239 -18.38 -7.53 7.92
C MET A 239 -18.28 -8.86 7.17
N THR A 240 -17.12 -9.54 7.22
CA THR A 240 -16.85 -10.74 6.41
C THR A 240 -16.45 -11.95 7.26
N VAL A 241 -16.58 -11.85 8.56
CA VAL A 241 -16.18 -12.93 9.49
C VAL A 241 -16.88 -14.26 9.22
N SER A 242 -18.08 -14.26 8.63
CA SER A 242 -18.81 -15.46 8.20
C SER A 242 -18.04 -16.32 7.20
N GLU A 243 -17.15 -15.71 6.42
CA GLU A 243 -16.27 -16.44 5.46
C GLU A 243 -15.24 -17.33 6.15
N LEU A 244 -15.11 -17.27 7.49
CA LEU A 244 -14.39 -18.30 8.25
C LEU A 244 -14.96 -19.69 8.02
N SER A 245 -16.29 -19.80 7.84
CA SER A 245 -16.93 -21.07 7.47
C SER A 245 -16.39 -21.62 6.15
N THR A 246 -16.29 -20.76 5.13
CA THR A 246 -15.70 -21.08 3.82
C THR A 246 -14.24 -21.50 3.95
N ALA A 247 -13.45 -20.70 4.69
CA ALA A 247 -12.02 -20.95 4.88
C ALA A 247 -11.75 -22.30 5.56
N VAL A 248 -12.49 -22.59 6.63
CA VAL A 248 -12.34 -23.84 7.39
C VAL A 248 -12.84 -25.06 6.59
N HIS A 249 -14.03 -24.95 6.01
CA HIS A 249 -14.63 -26.04 5.24
C HIS A 249 -13.73 -26.46 4.07
N HIS A 250 -13.18 -25.50 3.35
CA HIS A 250 -12.34 -25.76 2.17
C HIS A 250 -10.84 -25.79 2.48
N LYS A 251 -10.44 -25.71 3.75
CA LYS A 251 -9.04 -25.73 4.22
C LYS A 251 -8.17 -24.67 3.50
N ILE A 252 -8.71 -23.46 3.34
CA ILE A 252 -8.02 -22.33 2.71
C ILE A 252 -7.21 -21.60 3.79
N ASN A 253 -5.97 -22.04 3.99
CA ASN A 253 -5.12 -21.62 5.09
C ASN A 253 -4.50 -20.22 4.83
N THR A 254 -5.22 -19.18 5.22
CA THR A 254 -4.75 -17.79 5.24
C THR A 254 -4.48 -17.34 6.67
N ILE A 255 -3.65 -16.32 6.83
CA ILE A 255 -3.36 -15.68 8.11
C ILE A 255 -3.98 -14.30 8.09
N THR A 256 -4.98 -14.06 8.92
CA THR A 256 -5.67 -12.78 9.00
C THR A 256 -5.19 -12.00 10.23
N ILE A 257 -4.63 -10.81 10.00
CA ILE A 257 -4.23 -9.87 11.05
C ILE A 257 -5.36 -8.86 11.21
N VAL A 258 -6.05 -8.91 12.34
CA VAL A 258 -7.11 -7.98 12.67
C VAL A 258 -6.54 -6.91 13.62
N MET A 259 -6.34 -5.70 13.10
CA MET A 259 -5.96 -4.53 13.92
C MET A 259 -7.21 -4.00 14.62
N ASN A 260 -7.36 -4.39 15.87
CA ASN A 260 -8.54 -4.08 16.68
C ASN A 260 -8.31 -2.79 17.47
N ASN A 261 -8.83 -1.68 16.99
CA ASN A 261 -8.86 -0.40 17.69
C ASN A 261 -10.27 0.00 18.17
N LYS A 262 -11.23 -0.91 18.05
CA LYS A 262 -12.64 -0.73 18.45
C LYS A 262 -13.30 0.48 17.80
N SER A 263 -12.91 0.80 16.56
CA SER A 263 -13.47 1.94 15.85
C SER A 263 -13.41 1.83 14.33
N TRP A 264 -14.28 2.54 13.65
CA TRP A 264 -14.12 2.94 12.26
C TRP A 264 -13.02 4.00 12.19
N GLY A 265 -11.76 3.54 12.22
CA GLY A 265 -10.61 4.40 12.42
C GLY A 265 -10.41 5.47 11.36
N ALA A 266 -10.80 5.22 10.10
CA ALA A 266 -10.70 6.21 9.02
C ALA A 266 -11.69 7.36 9.23
N GLU A 267 -12.94 7.03 9.57
CA GLU A 267 -14.01 8.00 9.88
C GLU A 267 -13.66 8.80 11.14
N LYS A 268 -13.16 8.12 12.17
CA LYS A 268 -12.71 8.77 13.42
C LYS A 268 -11.55 9.72 13.17
N ALA A 269 -10.55 9.32 12.36
CA ALA A 269 -9.45 10.19 11.97
C ALA A 269 -9.92 11.41 11.19
N TYR A 270 -10.88 11.23 10.28
CA TYR A 270 -11.47 12.31 9.50
C TYR A 270 -12.24 13.29 10.40
N GLN A 271 -13.04 12.79 11.36
CA GLN A 271 -13.76 13.60 12.33
C GLN A 271 -12.80 14.36 13.27
N ARG A 272 -11.68 13.72 13.65
CA ARG A 272 -10.62 14.39 14.42
C ARG A 272 -10.02 15.58 13.66
N ASP A 273 -9.70 15.40 12.39
CA ASP A 273 -8.88 16.34 11.63
C ASP A 273 -9.68 17.46 10.96
N PHE A 274 -10.96 17.23 10.66
CA PHE A 274 -11.79 18.14 9.87
C PHE A 274 -13.09 18.58 10.54
N TYR A 275 -13.48 17.98 11.69
CA TYR A 275 -14.73 18.25 12.39
C TYR A 275 -14.55 18.48 13.89
N ASP A 276 -13.41 19.04 14.29
CA ASP A 276 -13.13 19.46 15.68
C ASP A 276 -13.34 18.35 16.72
N LYS A 277 -12.98 17.10 16.36
CA LYS A 277 -13.15 15.90 17.20
C LYS A 277 -14.61 15.62 17.59
N ARG A 278 -15.56 16.06 16.79
CA ARG A 278 -16.98 15.73 17.00
C ARG A 278 -17.26 14.32 16.49
N TYR A 279 -16.99 13.33 17.35
CA TYR A 279 -17.13 11.92 17.01
C TYR A 279 -18.58 11.47 17.02
N ILE A 280 -19.03 10.83 15.94
CA ILE A 280 -20.35 10.21 15.82
C ILE A 280 -20.25 8.92 15.00
N GLY A 281 -20.82 7.82 15.50
CA GLY A 281 -20.87 6.53 14.81
C GLY A 281 -19.49 5.91 14.51
N ALA A 282 -18.42 6.40 15.14
CA ALA A 282 -17.06 5.96 14.88
C ALA A 282 -16.58 4.82 15.80
N ASP A 283 -17.12 4.75 17.01
CA ASP A 283 -16.76 3.67 17.95
C ASP A 283 -17.63 2.44 17.67
N ILE A 284 -17.02 1.24 17.72
CA ILE A 284 -17.70 -0.04 17.50
C ILE A 284 -17.39 -1.01 18.64
N ASN A 285 -18.31 -1.92 18.91
CA ASN A 285 -18.12 -2.97 19.88
C ASN A 285 -17.66 -4.26 19.17
N SER A 286 -16.37 -4.41 19.00
CA SER A 286 -15.78 -5.58 18.32
C SER A 286 -15.70 -6.78 19.27
N PRO A 287 -16.17 -7.96 18.84
CA PRO A 287 -16.03 -9.20 19.61
C PRO A 287 -14.57 -9.63 19.70
N PRO A 288 -14.22 -10.55 20.60
CA PRO A 288 -12.90 -11.18 20.64
C PRO A 288 -12.73 -12.11 19.42
N PHE A 289 -12.29 -11.57 18.28
CA PHE A 289 -12.22 -12.28 17.00
C PHE A 289 -11.40 -13.56 17.02
N HIS A 290 -10.36 -13.67 17.88
CA HIS A 290 -9.61 -14.89 18.07
C HIS A 290 -10.49 -16.02 18.61
N LYS A 291 -11.38 -15.76 19.59
CA LYS A 291 -12.33 -16.74 20.11
C LYS A 291 -13.39 -17.11 19.08
N LEU A 292 -13.85 -16.11 18.33
CA LEU A 292 -14.80 -16.35 17.24
C LEU A 292 -14.20 -17.25 16.17
N ALA A 293 -12.94 -17.04 15.81
CA ALA A 293 -12.22 -17.92 14.88
C ALA A 293 -12.17 -19.38 15.37
N GLU A 294 -11.90 -19.58 16.67
CA GLU A 294 -11.88 -20.91 17.29
C GLU A 294 -13.26 -21.60 17.24
N ILE A 295 -14.34 -20.85 17.43
CA ILE A 295 -15.72 -21.36 17.31
C ILE A 295 -16.00 -21.87 15.88
N TYR A 296 -15.48 -21.19 14.85
CA TYR A 296 -15.56 -21.65 13.46
C TYR A 296 -14.64 -22.83 13.13
N GLY A 297 -13.69 -23.19 14.03
CA GLY A 297 -12.70 -24.26 13.82
C GLY A 297 -11.36 -23.79 13.25
N ALA A 298 -11.18 -22.49 13.06
CA ALA A 298 -9.91 -21.86 12.70
C ALA A 298 -8.98 -21.74 13.94
N LYS A 299 -7.75 -21.29 13.75
CA LYS A 299 -6.81 -21.00 14.85
C LYS A 299 -6.95 -19.54 15.25
N GLY A 300 -7.11 -19.26 16.54
CA GLY A 300 -7.22 -17.93 17.12
C GLY A 300 -6.00 -17.55 17.93
N TYR A 301 -5.52 -16.29 17.81
CA TYR A 301 -4.46 -15.71 18.61
C TYR A 301 -4.86 -14.33 19.10
N HIS A 302 -4.51 -14.00 20.34
CA HIS A 302 -4.74 -12.69 20.93
C HIS A 302 -3.41 -12.03 21.28
N VAL A 303 -3.14 -10.90 20.67
CA VAL A 303 -1.89 -10.14 20.83
C VAL A 303 -2.22 -8.77 21.42
N THR A 304 -1.76 -8.54 22.64
CA THR A 304 -1.91 -7.28 23.38
C THR A 304 -0.56 -6.56 23.60
N GLU A 305 0.54 -7.28 23.35
CA GLU A 305 1.89 -6.76 23.42
C GLU A 305 2.66 -7.15 22.17
N LEU A 306 3.40 -6.22 21.57
CA LEU A 306 4.07 -6.42 20.28
C LEU A 306 5.06 -7.60 20.28
N VAL A 307 5.71 -7.85 21.42
CA VAL A 307 6.66 -8.96 21.60
C VAL A 307 6.03 -10.33 21.33
N ASN A 308 4.73 -10.47 21.57
CA ASN A 308 3.99 -11.72 21.36
C ASN A 308 3.58 -11.96 19.90
N LEU A 309 3.70 -10.95 19.03
CA LEU A 309 3.33 -11.06 17.61
C LEU A 309 4.15 -12.12 16.88
N LYS A 310 5.44 -12.17 17.15
CA LYS A 310 6.35 -13.13 16.50
C LYS A 310 5.94 -14.58 16.75
N ALA A 311 5.62 -14.93 18.00
CA ALA A 311 5.18 -16.27 18.36
C ALA A 311 3.86 -16.63 17.66
N ALA A 312 2.87 -15.72 17.69
CA ALA A 312 1.57 -15.91 17.05
C ALA A 312 1.69 -16.11 15.52
N VAL A 313 2.47 -15.28 14.83
CA VAL A 313 2.67 -15.40 13.37
C VAL A 313 3.44 -16.68 13.03
N SER A 314 4.49 -17.02 13.79
CA SER A 314 5.29 -18.24 13.56
C SER A 314 4.45 -19.51 13.70
N ASP A 315 3.59 -19.59 14.72
CA ASP A 315 2.67 -20.74 14.89
C ASP A 315 1.60 -20.74 13.77
N ALA A 316 1.06 -19.57 13.40
CA ALA A 316 0.09 -19.46 12.31
C ALA A 316 0.65 -19.92 10.95
N LEU A 317 1.94 -19.70 10.69
CA LEU A 317 2.62 -20.15 9.46
C LEU A 317 2.68 -21.68 9.31
N ILE A 318 2.70 -22.41 10.43
CA ILE A 318 2.86 -23.87 10.45
C ILE A 318 1.61 -24.65 10.90
N CYS A 319 0.59 -23.95 11.46
CA CYS A 319 -0.58 -24.62 12.06
C CYS A 319 -1.47 -25.37 11.07
N ASN A 320 -1.25 -25.19 9.77
CA ASN A 320 -2.02 -25.80 8.66
C ASN A 320 -3.55 -25.63 8.78
N LYS A 321 -3.99 -24.49 9.29
CA LYS A 321 -5.38 -24.06 9.40
C LYS A 321 -5.51 -22.59 9.04
N PRO A 322 -6.72 -22.11 8.65
CA PRO A 322 -6.98 -20.69 8.67
C PRO A 322 -6.70 -20.11 10.06
N ALA A 323 -6.03 -18.98 10.12
CA ALA A 323 -5.63 -18.36 11.38
C ALA A 323 -6.08 -16.89 11.46
N VAL A 324 -6.54 -16.48 12.64
CA VAL A 324 -6.91 -15.10 12.94
C VAL A 324 -6.08 -14.61 14.13
N ILE A 325 -5.29 -13.59 13.90
CA ILE A 325 -4.48 -12.91 14.92
C ILE A 325 -5.15 -11.59 15.24
N ASN A 326 -5.88 -11.53 16.36
CA ASN A 326 -6.51 -10.31 16.87
C ASN A 326 -5.47 -9.50 17.64
N VAL A 327 -5.03 -8.39 17.08
CA VAL A 327 -4.03 -7.49 17.65
C VAL A 327 -4.72 -6.26 18.21
N GLU A 328 -4.63 -6.02 19.50
CA GLU A 328 -5.16 -4.81 20.12
C GLU A 328 -4.18 -3.66 19.89
N VAL A 329 -4.59 -2.69 19.09
CA VAL A 329 -3.79 -1.51 18.77
C VAL A 329 -4.34 -0.28 19.47
N ASP A 330 -3.48 0.73 19.63
CA ASP A 330 -3.84 1.99 20.24
C ASP A 330 -5.03 2.63 19.52
N PRO A 331 -6.18 2.84 20.19
CA PRO A 331 -7.38 3.42 19.59
C PRO A 331 -7.21 4.90 19.18
N ASP A 332 -6.20 5.59 19.71
CA ASP A 332 -5.91 6.97 19.42
C ASP A 332 -4.82 7.14 18.34
N ALA A 333 -4.18 6.04 17.92
CA ALA A 333 -3.25 6.02 16.81
C ALA A 333 -4.00 6.06 15.46
N LEU A 334 -4.63 7.17 15.17
CA LEU A 334 -5.43 7.38 13.98
C LEU A 334 -4.60 7.96 12.83
N TYR A 335 -4.50 7.25 11.73
CA TYR A 335 -3.84 7.70 10.50
C TYR A 335 -4.84 8.35 9.55
N SER A 336 -4.49 9.50 9.01
CA SER A 336 -5.34 10.29 8.11
C SER A 336 -4.60 10.60 6.81
N PHE A 337 -5.29 11.29 5.92
CA PHE A 337 -4.67 11.84 4.72
C PHE A 337 -3.61 12.88 5.07
N ARG A 338 -2.59 12.99 4.25
CA ARG A 338 -1.60 14.05 4.38
C ARG A 338 -2.25 15.42 4.15
N LYS A 339 -2.07 16.33 5.12
CA LYS A 339 -2.66 17.67 5.07
C LYS A 339 -2.19 18.51 3.87
N ASP A 340 -0.94 18.31 3.41
CA ASP A 340 -0.39 18.98 2.23
C ASP A 340 -1.08 18.62 0.91
N SER A 341 -1.80 17.49 0.89
CA SER A 341 -2.55 17.03 -0.28
C SER A 341 -3.95 17.65 -0.42
N PHE A 342 -4.38 18.45 0.56
CA PHE A 342 -5.72 19.06 0.64
C PHE A 342 -5.72 20.59 0.59
N LYS A 343 -4.65 21.23 0.20
CA LYS A 343 -4.57 22.70 0.17
C LYS A 343 -5.67 23.35 -0.65
N HIS A 344 -6.09 22.70 -1.75
CA HIS A 344 -7.19 23.16 -2.60
C HIS A 344 -8.56 23.17 -1.90
N ARG A 345 -8.74 22.48 -0.75
CA ARG A 345 -9.97 22.45 0.04
C ARG A 345 -9.91 23.32 1.31
N SER A 346 -8.75 23.92 1.56
CA SER A 346 -8.53 24.78 2.74
C SER A 346 -8.93 26.23 2.52
N LYS A 347 -9.75 26.51 1.49
CA LYS A 347 -10.27 27.85 1.18
C LYS A 347 -11.73 27.99 1.60
#